data_fb1fc0156abb347bae7c01eea3a04c30
#
_entry.id   fb1fc0156abb347bae7c01eea3a04c30
#
_cell.length_a   1.000
_cell.length_b   1.000
_cell.length_c   1.000
_cell.angle_alpha   90.00
_cell.angle_beta   90.00
_cell.angle_gamma   90.00
#
_symmetry.space_group_name_H-M   'P 1'
#
loop_
_entity.id
_entity.type
_entity.pdbx_description
1 polymer ?
#
loop_
_entity_poly.entity_id
_entity_poly.type
_entity_poly.pdbx_seq_one_letter_code
_entity_poly.pdbx_strand_id
1 'polypeptide(L)'
;MLMRFMFVALATTFVLQAQTPGRPDWAFLVPDKQQPPTAEESGPIHIPGSAKEYTAAQIDDLANPPVWFPDEVGAAPSIVQHGKGAVLACGSCHLMSGHGHQESADLAGLSADYIVRTMADFKSGARIDPARMNAIAKPMSDEDIKQAAEYFASLKPGGWIKVEETDTVPKTYVSVKGRQRLPLPGGGTEPLGDRIIELPQDIARGTSRDPHSGFIAYVPKGSVAKGAALVKTGGSGKTIACGICHGDSLEGLGDVPRIAGLHPAYVARQLYAFQTGTNHSVSSALMKKVVANLTADDILAIAAYAASQ
;
A
#
# COMPACT_ATOMS: atom_id res chain seq x y z
N MET A 1 64.04 -43.35 8.59
CA MET A 1 63.59 -42.25 7.74
C MET A 1 62.07 -42.17 7.88
N LEU A 2 61.55 -41.38 8.85
CA LEU A 2 60.14 -41.28 9.20
C LEU A 2 59.56 -40.06 8.49
N MET A 3 58.65 -40.29 7.54
CA MET A 3 57.94 -39.25 6.80
C MET A 3 56.68 -38.83 7.59
N ARG A 4 56.67 -37.65 8.17
CA ARG A 4 55.53 -37.04 8.85
C ARG A 4 54.58 -36.42 7.80
N PHE A 5 53.39 -36.95 7.66
CA PHE A 5 52.32 -36.31 6.91
C PHE A 5 51.64 -35.25 7.79
N MET A 6 51.69 -34.03 7.34
CA MET A 6 51.03 -32.88 7.97
C MET A 6 49.66 -32.75 7.30
N PHE A 7 48.58 -33.07 8.03
CA PHE A 7 47.23 -32.81 7.60
C PHE A 7 46.90 -31.32 7.82
N VAL A 8 46.73 -30.57 6.74
CA VAL A 8 46.17 -29.22 6.78
C VAL A 8 44.67 -29.33 6.72
N ALA A 9 44.03 -29.04 7.85
CA ALA A 9 42.55 -28.92 7.90
C ALA A 9 42.12 -27.60 7.28
N LEU A 10 41.52 -27.61 6.11
CA LEU A 10 40.85 -26.45 5.53
C LEU A 10 39.52 -26.23 6.27
N ALA A 11 39.50 -25.20 7.13
CA ALA A 11 38.25 -24.71 7.72
C ALA A 11 37.44 -23.93 6.66
N THR A 12 36.44 -24.55 6.11
CA THR A 12 35.43 -23.87 5.24
C THR A 12 34.52 -23.04 6.14
N THR A 13 34.75 -21.75 6.20
CA THR A 13 33.79 -20.79 6.78
C THR A 13 32.58 -20.70 5.87
N PHE A 14 31.46 -21.32 6.27
CA PHE A 14 30.17 -21.04 5.70
C PHE A 14 29.75 -19.62 6.06
N VAL A 15 29.90 -18.71 5.12
CA VAL A 15 29.23 -17.39 5.22
C VAL A 15 27.75 -17.65 4.98
N LEU A 16 26.94 -17.63 6.05
CA LEU A 16 25.50 -17.53 5.93
C LEU A 16 25.19 -16.21 5.21
N GLN A 17 24.99 -16.26 3.90
CA GLN A 17 24.37 -15.15 3.21
C GLN A 17 22.93 -15.06 3.74
N ALA A 18 22.64 -14.02 4.49
CA ALA A 18 21.27 -13.63 4.81
C ALA A 18 20.56 -13.44 3.47
N GLN A 19 19.68 -14.38 3.13
CA GLN A 19 18.83 -14.26 1.95
C GLN A 19 17.97 -13.00 2.17
N THR A 20 18.13 -12.01 1.29
CA THR A 20 17.18 -10.90 1.21
C THR A 20 15.80 -11.52 1.05
N PRO A 21 14.85 -11.27 1.97
CA PRO A 21 13.52 -11.84 1.85
C PRO A 21 12.96 -11.51 0.49
N GLY A 22 12.58 -12.52 -0.30
CA GLY A 22 11.91 -12.31 -1.57
C GLY A 22 10.68 -11.43 -1.34
N ARG A 23 10.41 -10.50 -2.24
CA ARG A 23 9.21 -9.65 -2.18
C ARG A 23 7.98 -10.56 -2.22
N PRO A 24 7.09 -10.53 -1.21
CA PRO A 24 5.94 -11.42 -1.20
C PRO A 24 4.89 -10.97 -2.22
N ASP A 25 4.40 -11.88 -3.04
CA ASP A 25 3.44 -11.60 -4.11
C ASP A 25 2.13 -10.96 -3.60
N TRP A 26 1.75 -11.26 -2.34
CA TRP A 26 0.56 -10.67 -1.75
C TRP A 26 0.68 -9.15 -1.53
N ALA A 27 1.90 -8.63 -1.33
CA ALA A 27 2.16 -7.20 -1.14
C ALA A 27 2.46 -6.46 -2.46
N PHE A 28 2.90 -7.18 -3.50
CA PHE A 28 3.28 -6.61 -4.80
C PHE A 28 2.41 -7.23 -5.89
N LEU A 29 1.22 -6.68 -6.06
CA LEU A 29 0.22 -7.23 -6.97
C LEU A 29 0.66 -7.12 -8.44
N VAL A 30 0.60 -8.25 -9.12
CA VAL A 30 0.79 -8.35 -10.57
C VAL A 30 -0.51 -8.91 -11.15
N PRO A 31 -1.13 -8.24 -12.14
CA PRO A 31 -2.33 -8.74 -12.77
C PRO A 31 -2.14 -10.16 -13.32
N ASP A 32 -3.12 -11.01 -13.09
CA ASP A 32 -3.09 -12.37 -13.58
C ASP A 32 -3.17 -12.40 -15.11
N LYS A 33 -2.45 -13.32 -15.73
CA LYS A 33 -2.45 -13.48 -17.19
C LYS A 33 -3.82 -13.92 -17.70
N GLN A 34 -4.52 -14.76 -16.93
CA GLN A 34 -5.87 -15.20 -17.23
C GLN A 34 -6.85 -14.41 -16.36
N GLN A 35 -7.70 -13.65 -17.02
CA GLN A 35 -8.76 -12.90 -16.36
C GLN A 35 -10.06 -13.69 -16.45
N PRO A 36 -10.88 -13.72 -15.37
CA PRO A 36 -12.23 -14.27 -15.48
C PRO A 36 -13.04 -13.52 -16.54
N PRO A 37 -14.04 -14.17 -17.16
CA PRO A 37 -14.98 -13.45 -18.00
C PRO A 37 -15.65 -12.33 -17.20
N THR A 38 -15.53 -11.10 -17.70
CA THR A 38 -16.26 -9.96 -17.15
C THR A 38 -17.56 -9.82 -17.92
N ALA A 39 -18.70 -9.73 -17.21
CA ALA A 39 -19.93 -9.32 -17.85
C ALA A 39 -19.71 -7.91 -18.43
N GLU A 40 -20.11 -7.69 -19.67
CA GLU A 40 -20.15 -6.34 -20.21
C GLU A 40 -21.27 -5.58 -19.47
N GLU A 41 -20.87 -4.65 -18.61
CA GLU A 41 -21.81 -3.74 -17.98
C GLU A 41 -22.31 -2.77 -19.05
N SER A 42 -23.54 -2.96 -19.50
CA SER A 42 -24.20 -2.06 -20.44
C SER A 42 -25.04 -1.03 -19.68
N GLY A 43 -24.67 0.24 -19.82
CA GLY A 43 -25.42 1.36 -19.25
C GLY A 43 -24.71 2.08 -18.11
N PRO A 44 -25.38 3.07 -17.51
CA PRO A 44 -24.84 3.81 -16.39
C PRO A 44 -24.83 2.97 -15.10
N ILE A 45 -23.76 3.12 -14.34
CA ILE A 45 -23.57 2.52 -13.02
C ILE A 45 -23.95 3.56 -11.99
N HIS A 46 -24.65 3.12 -10.94
CA HIS A 46 -25.08 3.92 -9.80
C HIS A 46 -24.51 3.34 -8.52
N ILE A 47 -24.15 4.21 -7.59
CA ILE A 47 -23.77 3.77 -6.23
C ILE A 47 -24.73 4.36 -5.20
N PRO A 48 -24.96 3.67 -4.07
CA PRO A 48 -25.87 4.14 -3.04
C PRO A 48 -25.51 5.54 -2.52
N GLY A 49 -26.48 6.41 -2.43
CA GLY A 49 -26.33 7.77 -1.89
C GLY A 49 -25.76 8.80 -2.85
N SER A 50 -25.29 8.41 -4.03
CA SER A 50 -24.82 9.35 -5.05
C SER A 50 -25.95 9.73 -6.02
N ALA A 51 -26.02 11.02 -6.39
CA ALA A 51 -26.85 11.50 -7.49
C ALA A 51 -26.15 11.40 -8.86
N LYS A 52 -24.89 10.94 -8.88
CA LYS A 52 -24.09 10.78 -10.10
C LYS A 52 -24.26 9.40 -10.69
N GLU A 53 -24.05 9.32 -11.99
CA GLU A 53 -23.96 8.07 -12.74
C GLU A 53 -22.76 8.12 -13.68
N TYR A 54 -22.12 6.99 -13.88
CA TYR A 54 -20.98 6.85 -14.79
C TYR A 54 -21.05 5.52 -15.54
N THR A 55 -20.60 5.50 -16.77
CA THR A 55 -20.36 4.24 -17.48
C THR A 55 -19.10 3.55 -16.96
N ALA A 56 -18.95 2.25 -17.20
CA ALA A 56 -17.71 1.51 -16.86
C ALA A 56 -16.47 2.17 -17.49
N ALA A 57 -16.60 2.67 -18.73
CA ALA A 57 -15.50 3.36 -19.40
C ALA A 57 -15.09 4.68 -18.70
N GLN A 58 -16.06 5.43 -18.16
CA GLN A 58 -15.78 6.65 -17.39
C GLN A 58 -15.14 6.33 -16.03
N ILE A 59 -15.56 5.23 -15.38
CA ILE A 59 -14.96 4.78 -14.13
C ILE A 59 -13.49 4.37 -14.35
N ASP A 60 -13.18 3.76 -15.50
CA ASP A 60 -11.82 3.33 -15.85
C ASP A 60 -10.96 4.45 -16.48
N ASP A 61 -11.51 5.64 -16.71
CA ASP A 61 -10.76 6.78 -17.23
C ASP A 61 -9.78 7.31 -16.17
N LEU A 62 -8.49 7.06 -16.40
CA LEU A 62 -7.44 7.50 -15.48
C LEU A 62 -7.11 9.00 -15.61
N ALA A 63 -7.62 9.67 -16.63
CA ALA A 63 -7.47 11.12 -16.78
C ALA A 63 -8.61 11.88 -16.08
N ASN A 64 -9.82 11.26 -15.97
CA ASN A 64 -11.02 11.90 -15.40
C ASN A 64 -11.75 10.91 -14.48
N PRO A 65 -11.22 10.59 -13.30
CA PRO A 65 -11.84 9.64 -12.39
C PRO A 65 -13.23 10.11 -11.93
N PRO A 66 -14.12 9.17 -11.56
CA PRO A 66 -15.46 9.52 -11.09
C PRO A 66 -15.39 10.31 -9.78
N VAL A 67 -16.25 11.32 -9.67
CA VAL A 67 -16.48 12.11 -8.45
C VAL A 67 -17.89 11.83 -7.98
N TRP A 68 -18.04 10.75 -7.21
CA TRP A 68 -19.35 10.27 -6.77
C TRP A 68 -20.05 11.24 -5.81
N PHE A 69 -19.29 11.86 -4.89
CA PHE A 69 -19.79 12.75 -3.85
C PHE A 69 -19.02 14.08 -3.87
N PRO A 70 -19.31 14.97 -4.84
CA PRO A 70 -18.54 16.21 -4.99
C PRO A 70 -18.62 17.12 -3.76
N ASP A 71 -19.71 17.09 -3.02
CA ASP A 71 -19.88 17.91 -1.82
C ASP A 71 -18.98 17.47 -0.65
N GLU A 72 -18.57 16.21 -0.65
CA GLU A 72 -17.69 15.67 0.41
C GLU A 72 -16.20 15.94 0.16
N VAL A 73 -15.81 16.03 -1.10
CA VAL A 73 -14.40 16.20 -1.50
C VAL A 73 -14.04 17.66 -1.83
N GLY A 74 -15.03 18.54 -1.91
CA GLY A 74 -14.82 19.95 -2.21
C GLY A 74 -14.23 20.21 -3.59
N ALA A 75 -13.68 21.41 -3.79
CA ALA A 75 -13.06 21.80 -5.06
C ALA A 75 -11.64 21.21 -5.17
N ALA A 76 -11.51 20.08 -5.83
CA ALA A 76 -10.22 19.48 -6.11
C ALA A 76 -9.46 20.27 -7.19
N PRO A 77 -8.13 20.45 -7.07
CA PRO A 77 -7.32 21.05 -8.10
C PRO A 77 -7.31 20.21 -9.38
N SER A 78 -7.09 20.87 -10.52
CA SER A 78 -7.17 20.21 -11.84
C SER A 78 -6.31 18.96 -11.94
N ILE A 79 -5.10 18.97 -11.39
CA ILE A 79 -4.18 17.81 -11.43
C ILE A 79 -4.71 16.61 -10.62
N VAL A 80 -5.55 16.83 -9.65
CA VAL A 80 -6.19 15.75 -8.86
C VAL A 80 -7.39 15.17 -9.62
N GLN A 81 -8.23 16.04 -10.19
CA GLN A 81 -9.48 15.66 -10.86
C GLN A 81 -9.26 15.31 -12.34
N HIS A 82 -8.27 15.91 -12.98
CA HIS A 82 -7.96 15.73 -14.39
C HIS A 82 -6.48 15.47 -14.57
N GLY A 83 -6.11 14.64 -15.53
CA GLY A 83 -4.70 14.48 -15.90
C GLY A 83 -4.17 15.72 -16.64
N LYS A 84 -2.84 15.79 -16.80
CA LYS A 84 -2.19 16.87 -17.54
C LYS A 84 -1.11 16.30 -18.46
N GLY A 85 -1.40 16.23 -19.74
CA GLY A 85 -0.48 15.60 -20.73
C GLY A 85 -0.32 14.11 -20.44
N ALA A 86 0.91 13.67 -20.11
CA ALA A 86 1.20 12.28 -19.75
C ALA A 86 0.94 11.96 -18.28
N VAL A 87 0.60 12.95 -17.45
CA VAL A 87 0.31 12.77 -16.02
C VAL A 87 -1.15 12.37 -15.84
N LEU A 88 -1.38 11.23 -15.21
CA LEU A 88 -2.72 10.78 -14.85
C LEU A 88 -3.27 11.62 -13.69
N ALA A 89 -4.60 11.72 -13.59
CA ALA A 89 -5.24 12.37 -12.45
C ALA A 89 -4.89 11.65 -11.15
N CYS A 90 -4.48 12.39 -10.11
CA CYS A 90 -4.12 11.78 -8.83
C CYS A 90 -5.30 10.99 -8.22
N GLY A 91 -6.52 11.52 -8.36
CA GLY A 91 -7.75 10.88 -7.90
C GLY A 91 -8.08 9.56 -8.59
N SER A 92 -7.46 9.25 -9.74
CA SER A 92 -7.68 7.98 -10.42
C SER A 92 -7.12 6.77 -9.66
N CYS A 93 -6.07 6.96 -8.88
CA CYS A 93 -5.43 5.91 -8.08
C CYS A 93 -5.62 6.14 -6.58
N HIS A 94 -5.46 7.38 -6.12
CA HIS A 94 -5.60 7.71 -4.71
C HIS A 94 -7.04 7.97 -4.29
N LEU A 95 -8.00 7.87 -5.20
CA LEU A 95 -9.39 8.29 -5.10
C LEU A 95 -9.54 9.79 -4.79
N MET A 96 -10.71 10.33 -5.11
CA MET A 96 -10.99 11.74 -4.78
C MET A 96 -11.05 11.98 -3.26
N SER A 97 -11.39 10.92 -2.48
CA SER A 97 -11.37 10.92 -1.01
C SER A 97 -9.98 10.78 -0.40
N GLY A 98 -8.96 10.49 -1.19
CA GLY A 98 -7.58 10.26 -0.71
C GLY A 98 -7.31 8.88 -0.13
N HIS A 99 -8.31 8.01 0.03
CA HIS A 99 -8.15 6.72 0.72
C HIS A 99 -7.34 5.68 -0.06
N GLY A 100 -7.20 5.84 -1.38
CA GLY A 100 -6.45 4.89 -2.17
C GLY A 100 -7.11 3.51 -2.30
N HIS A 101 -6.31 2.53 -2.66
CA HIS A 101 -6.66 1.11 -2.72
C HIS A 101 -5.40 0.25 -2.53
N GLN A 102 -5.50 -1.08 -2.59
CA GLN A 102 -4.39 -2.02 -2.33
C GLN A 102 -3.06 -1.63 -2.98
N GLU A 103 -3.09 -1.05 -4.20
CA GLU A 103 -1.89 -0.65 -4.94
C GLU A 103 -1.52 0.83 -4.77
N SER A 104 -2.39 1.65 -4.19
CA SER A 104 -2.21 3.09 -4.06
C SER A 104 -2.28 3.53 -2.60
N ALA A 105 -1.38 4.41 -2.20
CA ALA A 105 -1.35 4.91 -0.84
C ALA A 105 -2.62 5.68 -0.47
N ASP A 106 -3.05 5.55 0.78
CA ASP A 106 -3.97 6.48 1.41
C ASP A 106 -3.20 7.78 1.72
N LEU A 107 -3.66 8.89 1.16
CA LEU A 107 -3.07 10.22 1.28
C LEU A 107 -3.87 11.15 2.18
N ALA A 108 -5.11 10.78 2.54
CA ALA A 108 -6.00 11.63 3.33
C ALA A 108 -5.37 11.99 4.68
N GLY A 109 -5.29 13.29 4.97
CA GLY A 109 -4.75 13.81 6.23
C GLY A 109 -3.25 13.68 6.43
N LEU A 110 -2.48 13.21 5.44
CA LEU A 110 -1.02 13.32 5.47
C LEU A 110 -0.61 14.78 5.35
N SER A 111 0.47 15.21 6.03
CA SER A 111 0.92 16.60 5.91
C SER A 111 1.30 16.94 4.47
N ALA A 112 0.98 18.17 4.03
CA ALA A 112 1.33 18.63 2.69
C ALA A 112 2.84 18.56 2.45
N ASP A 113 3.65 18.92 3.44
CA ASP A 113 5.11 18.86 3.37
C ASP A 113 5.63 17.44 3.19
N TYR A 114 5.02 16.45 3.85
CA TYR A 114 5.36 15.04 3.63
C TYR A 114 5.05 14.61 2.20
N ILE A 115 3.90 15.00 1.65
CA ILE A 115 3.51 14.65 0.27
C ILE A 115 4.44 15.31 -0.73
N VAL A 116 4.73 16.62 -0.59
CA VAL A 116 5.66 17.35 -1.46
C VAL A 116 7.05 16.72 -1.45
N ARG A 117 7.59 16.43 -0.25
CA ARG A 117 8.89 15.77 -0.10
C ARG A 117 8.90 14.37 -0.74
N THR A 118 7.84 13.60 -0.52
CA THR A 118 7.72 12.27 -1.13
C THR A 118 7.67 12.34 -2.66
N MET A 119 6.98 13.32 -3.23
CA MET A 119 6.96 13.54 -4.68
C MET A 119 8.34 13.96 -5.23
N ALA A 120 9.09 14.77 -4.50
CA ALA A 120 10.48 15.11 -4.84
C ALA A 120 11.39 13.86 -4.80
N ASP A 121 11.20 12.97 -3.82
CA ASP A 121 11.92 11.70 -3.73
C ASP A 121 11.60 10.77 -4.92
N PHE A 122 10.35 10.69 -5.37
CA PHE A 122 9.99 9.96 -6.59
C PHE A 122 10.57 10.60 -7.85
N LYS A 123 10.56 11.93 -7.94
CA LYS A 123 11.06 12.72 -9.08
C LYS A 123 12.57 12.53 -9.24
N SER A 124 13.32 12.53 -8.14
CA SER A 124 14.78 12.32 -8.12
C SER A 124 15.20 10.85 -8.25
N GLY A 125 14.30 9.90 -7.95
CA GLY A 125 14.63 8.48 -7.86
C GLY A 125 15.17 8.06 -6.48
N ALA A 126 15.21 8.94 -5.49
CA ALA A 126 15.56 8.58 -4.10
C ALA A 126 14.52 7.64 -3.47
N ARG A 127 13.30 7.65 -3.99
CA ARG A 127 12.26 6.65 -3.73
C ARG A 127 11.85 6.00 -5.05
N ILE A 128 11.93 4.68 -5.11
CA ILE A 128 11.59 3.91 -6.31
C ILE A 128 10.27 3.20 -6.08
N ASP A 129 9.28 3.56 -6.87
CA ASP A 129 8.02 2.83 -6.94
C ASP A 129 8.09 1.81 -8.09
N PRO A 130 7.78 0.53 -7.84
CA PRO A 130 7.87 -0.48 -8.89
C PRO A 130 6.78 -0.35 -9.97
N ALA A 131 5.76 0.50 -9.74
CA ALA A 131 4.61 0.63 -10.62
C ALA A 131 4.66 1.92 -11.46
N ARG A 132 4.27 3.08 -10.88
CA ARG A 132 3.98 4.28 -11.69
C ARG A 132 4.47 5.60 -11.12
N MET A 133 4.69 5.73 -9.80
CA MET A 133 4.87 7.06 -9.18
C MET A 133 6.10 7.81 -9.69
N ASN A 134 7.20 7.13 -10.01
CA ASN A 134 8.36 7.80 -10.60
C ASN A 134 8.04 8.39 -11.98
N ALA A 135 7.28 7.67 -12.82
CA ALA A 135 6.89 8.15 -14.14
C ALA A 135 5.90 9.32 -14.05
N ILE A 136 5.00 9.31 -13.06
CA ILE A 136 4.04 10.39 -12.79
C ILE A 136 4.76 11.61 -12.23
N ALA A 137 5.65 11.45 -11.25
CA ALA A 137 6.31 12.56 -10.57
C ALA A 137 7.25 13.35 -11.48
N LYS A 138 7.98 12.67 -12.37
CA LYS A 138 9.01 13.31 -13.23
C LYS A 138 8.50 14.52 -14.03
N PRO A 139 7.38 14.45 -14.76
CA PRO A 139 6.87 15.56 -15.58
C PRO A 139 6.05 16.60 -14.79
N MET A 140 5.71 16.34 -13.51
CA MET A 140 4.90 17.26 -12.71
C MET A 140 5.67 18.55 -12.39
N SER A 141 4.97 19.67 -12.45
CA SER A 141 5.48 20.94 -11.91
C SER A 141 5.41 20.96 -10.39
N ASP A 142 6.24 21.76 -9.75
CA ASP A 142 6.24 21.91 -8.29
C ASP A 142 4.92 22.53 -7.80
N GLU A 143 4.29 23.40 -8.61
CA GLU A 143 2.97 23.96 -8.34
C GLU A 143 1.87 22.89 -8.36
N ASP A 144 1.84 22.01 -9.38
CA ASP A 144 0.86 20.90 -9.45
C ASP A 144 1.05 19.95 -8.24
N ILE A 145 2.30 19.68 -7.83
CA ILE A 145 2.60 18.86 -6.65
C ILE A 145 2.07 19.52 -5.37
N LYS A 146 2.32 20.84 -5.21
CA LYS A 146 1.87 21.59 -4.05
C LYS A 146 0.35 21.60 -3.94
N GLN A 147 -0.35 21.92 -5.02
CA GLN A 147 -1.83 21.92 -5.04
C GLN A 147 -2.42 20.56 -4.70
N ALA A 148 -1.87 19.48 -5.26
CA ALA A 148 -2.29 18.12 -4.93
C ALA A 148 -2.02 17.77 -3.45
N ALA A 149 -0.86 18.16 -2.92
CA ALA A 149 -0.49 17.92 -1.54
C ALA A 149 -1.41 18.65 -0.55
N GLU A 150 -1.71 19.93 -0.79
CA GLU A 150 -2.63 20.72 0.02
C GLU A 150 -4.05 20.13 0.00
N TYR A 151 -4.50 19.66 -1.17
CA TYR A 151 -5.80 19.00 -1.30
C TYR A 151 -5.88 17.74 -0.45
N PHE A 152 -4.95 16.78 -0.63
CA PHE A 152 -4.99 15.53 0.12
C PHE A 152 -4.75 15.74 1.63
N ALA A 153 -3.96 16.72 2.01
CA ALA A 153 -3.76 17.08 3.42
C ALA A 153 -5.03 17.63 4.08
N SER A 154 -5.91 18.28 3.32
CA SER A 154 -7.19 18.81 3.82
C SER A 154 -8.27 17.75 4.04
N LEU A 155 -8.10 16.56 3.47
CA LEU A 155 -9.06 15.47 3.59
C LEU A 155 -8.93 14.78 4.95
N LYS A 156 -10.05 14.23 5.43
CA LYS A 156 -10.05 13.49 6.69
C LYS A 156 -9.71 12.03 6.43
N PRO A 157 -8.76 11.43 7.16
CA PRO A 157 -8.57 9.99 7.14
C PRO A 157 -9.82 9.28 7.70
N GLY A 158 -10.11 8.11 7.21
CA GLY A 158 -11.29 7.34 7.64
C GLY A 158 -10.96 5.88 7.94
N GLY A 159 -11.85 5.18 8.63
CA GLY A 159 -11.78 3.73 8.85
C GLY A 159 -12.04 2.97 7.55
N TRP A 160 -11.00 2.84 6.73
CA TRP A 160 -11.06 2.30 5.38
C TRP A 160 -10.83 0.79 5.32
N ILE A 161 -10.08 0.26 6.30
CA ILE A 161 -9.68 -1.13 6.35
C ILE A 161 -10.29 -1.81 7.57
N LYS A 162 -10.98 -2.94 7.36
CA LYS A 162 -11.39 -3.86 8.41
C LYS A 162 -10.45 -5.05 8.41
N VAL A 163 -9.78 -5.34 9.53
CA VAL A 163 -8.89 -6.49 9.65
C VAL A 163 -9.65 -7.68 10.20
N GLU A 164 -9.53 -8.84 9.56
CA GLU A 164 -10.10 -10.11 10.00
C GLU A 164 -9.02 -11.20 10.08
N GLU A 165 -8.82 -11.76 11.27
CA GLU A 165 -7.92 -12.91 11.48
C GLU A 165 -8.63 -14.20 11.07
N THR A 166 -8.03 -14.96 10.14
CA THR A 166 -8.63 -16.19 9.60
C THR A 166 -7.58 -17.18 9.12
N ASP A 167 -8.00 -18.45 8.95
CA ASP A 167 -7.17 -19.50 8.35
C ASP A 167 -7.43 -19.69 6.85
N THR A 168 -8.58 -19.20 6.36
CA THR A 168 -9.01 -19.40 4.97
C THR A 168 -9.57 -18.12 4.36
N VAL A 169 -9.41 -17.98 3.06
CA VAL A 169 -9.92 -16.83 2.28
C VAL A 169 -10.60 -17.32 1.00
N PRO A 170 -11.45 -16.52 0.36
CA PRO A 170 -11.86 -16.78 -1.00
C PRO A 170 -10.65 -16.91 -1.93
N LYS A 171 -10.70 -17.83 -2.89
CA LYS A 171 -9.73 -17.82 -3.99
C LYS A 171 -9.86 -16.53 -4.77
N THR A 172 -8.72 -15.97 -5.16
CA THR A 172 -8.68 -14.62 -5.73
C THR A 172 -7.89 -14.58 -7.02
N TYR A 173 -8.09 -13.52 -7.78
CA TYR A 173 -7.24 -13.13 -8.90
C TYR A 173 -6.93 -11.63 -8.79
N VAL A 174 -5.87 -11.18 -9.47
CA VAL A 174 -5.55 -9.75 -9.59
C VAL A 174 -6.05 -9.25 -10.93
N SER A 175 -7.05 -8.37 -10.89
CA SER A 175 -7.66 -7.79 -12.08
C SER A 175 -6.70 -6.85 -12.82
N VAL A 176 -6.73 -6.84 -14.14
CA VAL A 176 -6.04 -5.83 -14.96
C VAL A 176 -6.71 -4.46 -14.81
N LYS A 177 -8.03 -4.42 -14.59
CA LYS A 177 -8.78 -3.19 -14.30
C LYS A 177 -8.54 -2.78 -12.85
N GLY A 178 -8.14 -1.53 -12.64
CA GLY A 178 -7.87 -0.99 -11.31
C GLY A 178 -6.72 -1.66 -10.54
N ARG A 179 -6.14 -2.77 -11.05
CA ARG A 179 -5.11 -3.58 -10.36
C ARG A 179 -5.53 -4.00 -8.96
N GLN A 180 -6.78 -4.33 -8.80
CA GLN A 180 -7.35 -4.81 -7.54
C GLN A 180 -7.34 -6.33 -7.48
N ARG A 181 -7.15 -6.87 -6.28
CA ARG A 181 -7.41 -8.28 -5.98
C ARG A 181 -8.90 -8.46 -5.76
N LEU A 182 -9.49 -9.39 -6.48
CA LEU A 182 -10.91 -9.68 -6.44
C LEU A 182 -11.14 -11.18 -6.20
N PRO A 183 -12.26 -11.59 -5.60
CA PRO A 183 -12.63 -12.99 -5.50
C PRO A 183 -12.79 -13.62 -6.89
N LEU A 184 -12.27 -14.83 -7.06
CA LEU A 184 -12.48 -15.59 -8.30
C LEU A 184 -13.94 -16.05 -8.37
N PRO A 185 -14.69 -15.71 -9.43
CA PRO A 185 -16.08 -16.14 -9.57
C PRO A 185 -16.20 -17.68 -9.50
N GLY A 186 -17.00 -18.19 -8.54
CA GLY A 186 -17.16 -19.63 -8.33
C GLY A 186 -15.92 -20.34 -7.78
N GLY A 187 -14.88 -19.62 -7.35
CA GLY A 187 -13.58 -20.17 -6.99
C GLY A 187 -13.52 -20.93 -5.66
N GLY A 188 -14.49 -20.76 -4.77
CA GLY A 188 -14.45 -21.33 -3.42
C GLY A 188 -13.41 -20.67 -2.52
N THR A 189 -12.90 -21.40 -1.54
CA THR A 189 -11.91 -20.93 -0.58
C THR A 189 -10.57 -21.64 -0.70
N GLU A 190 -9.53 -21.05 -0.12
CA GLU A 190 -8.19 -21.60 -0.01
C GLU A 190 -7.57 -21.26 1.35
N PRO A 191 -6.54 -21.98 1.82
CA PRO A 191 -5.78 -21.59 3.00
C PRO A 191 -5.14 -20.20 2.81
N LEU A 192 -5.21 -19.34 3.84
CA LEU A 192 -4.56 -18.04 3.82
C LEU A 192 -3.03 -18.17 3.84
N GLY A 193 -2.49 -19.07 4.67
CA GLY A 193 -1.04 -19.20 4.87
C GLY A 193 -0.41 -17.90 5.39
N ASP A 194 0.86 -17.70 5.07
CA ASP A 194 1.63 -16.52 5.50
C ASP A 194 1.43 -15.33 4.53
N ARG A 195 0.19 -14.96 4.30
CA ARG A 195 -0.20 -13.88 3.38
C ARG A 195 -1.19 -12.93 4.04
N ILE A 196 -1.26 -11.71 3.52
CA ILE A 196 -2.39 -10.81 3.71
C ILE A 196 -3.15 -10.73 2.40
N ILE A 197 -4.45 -10.94 2.45
CA ILE A 197 -5.34 -10.81 1.30
C ILE A 197 -6.34 -9.69 1.58
N GLU A 198 -6.29 -8.65 0.76
CA GLU A 198 -7.22 -7.53 0.85
C GLU A 198 -8.27 -7.66 -0.24
N LEU A 199 -9.54 -7.54 0.12
CA LEU A 199 -10.66 -7.58 -0.81
C LEU A 199 -11.57 -6.37 -0.55
N PRO A 200 -12.22 -5.80 -1.58
CA PRO A 200 -13.29 -4.83 -1.36
C PRO A 200 -14.38 -5.43 -0.45
N GLN A 201 -14.92 -4.64 0.46
CA GLN A 201 -16.06 -5.05 1.30
C GLN A 201 -17.28 -5.37 0.45
N ASP A 202 -17.50 -4.58 -0.59
CA ASP A 202 -18.47 -4.80 -1.65
C ASP A 202 -17.75 -4.70 -3.00
N ILE A 203 -17.80 -5.76 -3.78
CA ILE A 203 -17.04 -5.87 -5.04
C ILE A 203 -17.53 -4.84 -6.06
N ALA A 204 -18.84 -4.68 -6.21
CA ALA A 204 -19.41 -3.75 -7.18
C ALA A 204 -19.07 -2.30 -6.82
N ARG A 205 -19.17 -1.94 -5.54
CA ARG A 205 -18.81 -0.62 -5.04
C ARG A 205 -17.29 -0.36 -5.14
N GLY A 206 -16.46 -1.34 -4.74
CA GLY A 206 -15.00 -1.22 -4.81
C GLY A 206 -14.49 -1.07 -6.25
N THR A 207 -15.03 -1.84 -7.21
CA THR A 207 -14.69 -1.71 -8.62
C THR A 207 -15.21 -0.42 -9.24
N SER A 208 -16.30 0.14 -8.72
CA SER A 208 -16.84 1.46 -9.09
C SER A 208 -16.10 2.63 -8.42
N ARG A 209 -15.08 2.36 -7.60
CA ARG A 209 -14.31 3.38 -6.86
C ARG A 209 -15.18 4.22 -5.92
N ASP A 210 -16.16 3.58 -5.29
CA ASP A 210 -17.03 4.20 -4.32
C ASP A 210 -16.22 4.54 -3.04
N PRO A 211 -16.12 5.84 -2.64
CA PRO A 211 -15.36 6.24 -1.48
C PRO A 211 -15.98 5.84 -0.14
N HIS A 212 -17.18 5.26 -0.15
CA HIS A 212 -17.86 4.77 1.05
C HIS A 212 -17.80 3.24 1.20
N SER A 213 -17.03 2.55 0.35
CA SER A 213 -16.84 1.11 0.43
C SER A 213 -15.37 0.77 0.53
N GLY A 214 -14.91 0.47 1.76
CA GLY A 214 -13.54 0.13 2.07
C GLY A 214 -13.19 -1.33 1.74
N PHE A 215 -12.20 -1.86 2.47
CA PHE A 215 -11.64 -3.17 2.23
C PHE A 215 -11.64 -4.03 3.49
N ILE A 216 -11.68 -5.34 3.31
CA ILE A 216 -11.38 -6.32 4.35
C ILE A 216 -9.96 -6.85 4.09
N ALA A 217 -9.11 -6.77 5.11
CA ALA A 217 -7.79 -7.36 5.12
C ALA A 217 -7.83 -8.66 5.93
N TYR A 218 -7.77 -9.79 5.25
CA TYR A 218 -7.65 -11.11 5.87
C TYR A 218 -6.20 -11.36 6.24
N VAL A 219 -5.94 -11.61 7.52
CA VAL A 219 -4.60 -11.82 8.08
C VAL A 219 -4.53 -13.14 8.84
N PRO A 220 -3.36 -13.79 8.96
CA PRO A 220 -3.20 -15.00 9.75
C PRO A 220 -3.53 -14.77 11.22
N LYS A 221 -4.13 -15.77 11.87
CA LYS A 221 -4.45 -15.71 13.30
C LYS A 221 -3.21 -15.41 14.16
N GLY A 222 -3.37 -14.50 15.10
CA GLY A 222 -2.30 -14.03 15.99
C GLY A 222 -1.42 -12.93 15.39
N SER A 223 -1.61 -12.57 14.12
CA SER A 223 -0.81 -11.51 13.46
C SER A 223 -0.99 -10.16 14.13
N VAL A 224 -2.23 -9.79 14.48
CA VAL A 224 -2.52 -8.51 15.13
C VAL A 224 -1.84 -8.41 16.50
N ALA A 225 -1.92 -9.46 17.31
CA ALA A 225 -1.28 -9.50 18.63
C ALA A 225 0.27 -9.46 18.53
N LYS A 226 0.84 -10.21 17.60
CA LYS A 226 2.29 -10.18 17.31
C LYS A 226 2.72 -8.79 16.83
N GLY A 227 1.97 -8.20 15.91
CA GLY A 227 2.22 -6.85 15.40
C GLY A 227 2.16 -5.80 16.50
N ALA A 228 1.17 -5.89 17.41
CA ALA A 228 1.06 -5.01 18.56
C ALA A 228 2.31 -5.05 19.45
N ALA A 229 2.86 -6.23 19.72
CA ALA A 229 4.09 -6.37 20.50
C ALA A 229 5.28 -5.70 19.81
N LEU A 230 5.45 -5.89 18.49
CA LEU A 230 6.52 -5.25 17.72
C LEU A 230 6.37 -3.73 17.68
N VAL A 231 5.17 -3.24 17.39
CA VAL A 231 4.89 -1.80 17.22
C VAL A 231 4.98 -1.03 18.52
N LYS A 232 4.45 -1.59 19.64
CA LYS A 232 4.39 -0.91 20.93
C LYS A 232 5.68 -1.00 21.73
N THR A 233 6.43 -2.11 21.62
CA THR A 233 7.58 -2.37 22.50
C THR A 233 8.90 -2.62 21.76
N GLY A 234 8.88 -2.69 20.43
CA GLY A 234 10.05 -3.05 19.64
C GLY A 234 10.40 -4.54 19.70
N GLY A 235 9.50 -5.41 20.20
CA GLY A 235 9.69 -6.86 20.17
C GLY A 235 10.97 -7.33 20.88
N SER A 236 11.20 -6.90 22.11
CA SER A 236 12.40 -7.24 22.90
C SER A 236 13.72 -6.81 22.23
N GLY A 237 13.72 -5.64 21.58
CA GLY A 237 14.92 -5.07 20.95
C GLY A 237 15.15 -5.51 19.49
N LYS A 238 14.18 -6.18 18.87
CA LYS A 238 14.23 -6.56 17.47
C LYS A 238 14.12 -5.35 16.53
N THR A 239 13.32 -4.37 16.95
CA THR A 239 13.11 -3.10 16.27
C THR A 239 12.94 -1.97 17.28
N ILE A 240 12.68 -0.76 16.80
CA ILE A 240 12.33 0.40 17.60
C ILE A 240 10.79 0.49 17.62
N ALA A 241 10.20 0.78 18.79
CA ALA A 241 8.76 0.98 18.92
C ALA A 241 8.29 2.10 17.96
N CYS A 242 7.31 1.79 17.12
CA CYS A 242 6.88 2.70 16.03
C CYS A 242 6.25 3.99 16.58
N GLY A 243 5.56 3.90 17.71
CA GLY A 243 4.90 5.04 18.37
C GLY A 243 5.85 6.17 18.77
N ILE A 244 7.15 5.89 18.98
CA ILE A 244 8.16 6.92 19.30
C ILE A 244 8.21 8.02 18.23
N CYS A 245 8.03 7.65 16.96
CA CYS A 245 8.07 8.58 15.83
C CYS A 245 6.70 8.82 15.21
N HIS A 246 5.87 7.76 15.11
CA HIS A 246 4.56 7.84 14.46
C HIS A 246 3.41 8.20 15.40
N GLY A 247 3.71 8.53 16.68
CA GLY A 247 2.71 8.76 17.72
C GLY A 247 2.16 7.46 18.32
N ASP A 248 1.68 7.51 19.56
CA ASP A 248 1.21 6.31 20.29
C ASP A 248 0.00 5.66 19.61
N SER A 249 -0.86 6.45 18.98
CA SER A 249 -2.00 6.01 18.16
C SER A 249 -1.65 5.72 16.70
N LEU A 250 -0.37 5.90 16.29
CA LEU A 250 0.12 5.77 14.91
C LEU A 250 -0.48 6.78 13.92
N GLU A 251 -1.10 7.85 14.41
CA GLU A 251 -1.71 8.91 13.60
C GLU A 251 -0.70 9.89 13.00
N GLY A 252 0.59 9.67 13.25
CA GLY A 252 1.67 10.54 12.82
C GLY A 252 2.01 11.62 13.87
N LEU A 253 3.15 12.27 13.64
CA LEU A 253 3.63 13.35 14.50
C LEU A 253 4.37 14.39 13.65
N GLY A 254 3.79 15.55 13.44
CA GLY A 254 4.35 16.57 12.54
C GLY A 254 4.53 16.02 11.12
N ASP A 255 5.77 15.98 10.63
CA ASP A 255 6.12 15.47 9.30
C ASP A 255 6.31 13.95 9.22
N VAL A 256 6.21 13.26 10.35
CA VAL A 256 6.21 11.80 10.36
C VAL A 256 4.81 11.31 10.02
N PRO A 257 4.64 10.51 8.96
CA PRO A 257 3.31 10.20 8.45
C PRO A 257 2.50 9.30 9.39
N ARG A 258 1.17 9.43 9.32
CA ARG A 258 0.23 8.44 9.83
C ARG A 258 0.50 7.08 9.20
N ILE A 259 0.42 6.02 10.01
CA ILE A 259 0.47 4.63 9.57
C ILE A 259 -0.71 3.80 10.08
N ALA A 260 -1.55 4.37 10.95
CA ALA A 260 -2.81 3.76 11.41
C ALA A 260 -3.81 3.66 10.25
N GLY A 261 -4.52 2.53 10.16
CA GLY A 261 -5.60 2.30 9.21
C GLY A 261 -5.19 2.23 7.73
N LEU A 262 -3.89 2.15 7.42
CA LEU A 262 -3.40 2.05 6.05
C LEU A 262 -3.58 0.63 5.49
N HIS A 263 -3.68 0.53 4.17
CA HIS A 263 -3.64 -0.76 3.46
C HIS A 263 -2.43 -1.59 3.89
N PRO A 264 -2.59 -2.80 4.45
CA PRO A 264 -1.46 -3.58 4.94
C PRO A 264 -0.48 -3.98 3.84
N ALA A 265 -0.93 -4.21 2.61
CA ALA A 265 -0.02 -4.42 1.49
C ALA A 265 0.87 -3.20 1.23
N TYR A 266 0.31 -1.99 1.34
CA TYR A 266 1.09 -0.76 1.24
C TYR A 266 2.12 -0.63 2.37
N VAL A 267 1.71 -0.86 3.63
CA VAL A 267 2.63 -0.83 4.79
C VAL A 267 3.79 -1.81 4.58
N ALA A 268 3.48 -3.06 4.20
CA ALA A 268 4.50 -4.06 3.94
C ALA A 268 5.46 -3.61 2.82
N ARG A 269 4.95 -3.09 1.69
CA ARG A 269 5.80 -2.57 0.60
C ARG A 269 6.76 -1.49 1.07
N GLN A 270 6.32 -0.57 1.95
CA GLN A 270 7.19 0.47 2.48
C GLN A 270 8.29 -0.12 3.38
N LEU A 271 7.95 -1.06 4.27
CA LEU A 271 8.94 -1.72 5.13
C LEU A 271 9.99 -2.48 4.29
N TYR A 272 9.56 -3.21 3.26
CA TYR A 272 10.48 -3.85 2.30
C TYR A 272 11.31 -2.82 1.51
N ALA A 273 10.72 -1.69 1.11
CA ALA A 273 11.45 -0.65 0.39
C ALA A 273 12.59 -0.05 1.22
N PHE A 274 12.38 0.12 2.52
CA PHE A 274 13.45 0.55 3.43
C PHE A 274 14.52 -0.53 3.63
N GLN A 275 14.12 -1.80 3.76
CA GLN A 275 15.09 -2.92 3.89
C GLN A 275 15.95 -3.07 2.64
N THR A 276 15.35 -3.02 1.46
CA THR A 276 16.04 -3.24 0.19
C THR A 276 16.74 -2.00 -0.35
N GLY A 277 16.54 -0.83 0.27
CA GLY A 277 17.11 0.43 -0.17
C GLY A 277 16.45 1.01 -1.43
N THR A 278 15.29 0.50 -1.86
CA THR A 278 14.51 1.13 -2.94
C THR A 278 13.84 2.43 -2.48
N ASN A 279 13.75 2.66 -1.15
CA ASN A 279 13.55 3.98 -0.56
C ASN A 279 14.81 4.34 0.23
N HIS A 280 15.63 5.21 -0.36
CA HIS A 280 16.89 5.69 0.21
C HIS A 280 16.95 7.22 0.32
N SER A 281 15.77 7.84 0.41
CA SER A 281 15.65 9.27 0.66
C SER A 281 16.28 9.66 2.02
N VAL A 282 16.68 10.91 2.14
CA VAL A 282 17.27 11.42 3.39
C VAL A 282 16.30 11.23 4.56
N SER A 283 15.02 11.50 4.36
CA SER A 283 13.97 11.33 5.38
C SER A 283 13.74 9.87 5.79
N SER A 284 14.13 8.90 4.95
CA SER A 284 13.96 7.46 5.21
C SER A 284 15.12 6.82 6.00
N ALA A 285 16.19 7.56 6.25
CA ALA A 285 17.42 7.01 6.84
C ALA A 285 17.20 6.35 8.22
N LEU A 286 16.30 6.92 9.04
CA LEU A 286 15.93 6.34 10.34
C LEU A 286 15.17 5.01 10.16
N MET A 287 14.25 4.94 9.19
CA MET A 287 13.45 3.74 8.93
C MET A 287 14.30 2.55 8.51
N LYS A 288 15.43 2.77 7.83
CA LYS A 288 16.35 1.70 7.46
C LYS A 288 16.88 0.93 8.69
N LYS A 289 17.13 1.63 9.80
CA LYS A 289 17.56 1.01 11.07
C LYS A 289 16.40 0.28 11.75
N VAL A 290 15.19 0.84 11.69
CA VAL A 290 13.98 0.25 12.27
C VAL A 290 13.66 -1.10 11.64
N VAL A 291 13.79 -1.21 10.30
CA VAL A 291 13.41 -2.44 9.57
C VAL A 291 14.53 -3.48 9.45
N ALA A 292 15.77 -3.15 9.84
CA ALA A 292 16.96 -3.95 9.52
C ALA A 292 16.88 -5.42 9.96
N ASN A 293 16.26 -5.69 11.11
CA ASN A 293 16.18 -7.04 11.70
C ASN A 293 14.78 -7.66 11.60
N LEU A 294 13.84 -7.02 10.88
CA LEU A 294 12.50 -7.56 10.71
C LEU A 294 12.51 -8.72 9.70
N THR A 295 11.87 -9.82 10.08
CA THR A 295 11.59 -10.93 9.16
C THR A 295 10.34 -10.65 8.32
N ALA A 296 10.09 -11.45 7.29
CA ALA A 296 8.85 -11.37 6.50
C ALA A 296 7.59 -11.50 7.38
N ASP A 297 7.61 -12.42 8.34
CA ASP A 297 6.52 -12.64 9.29
C ASP A 297 6.34 -11.45 10.28
N ASP A 298 7.43 -10.74 10.66
CA ASP A 298 7.32 -9.52 11.44
C ASP A 298 6.71 -8.37 10.62
N ILE A 299 7.11 -8.21 9.36
CA ILE A 299 6.55 -7.21 8.46
C ILE A 299 5.06 -7.45 8.23
N LEU A 300 4.65 -8.72 8.02
CA LEU A 300 3.26 -9.11 7.91
C LEU A 300 2.49 -8.72 9.18
N ALA A 301 3.01 -9.07 10.36
CA ALA A 301 2.37 -8.79 11.64
C ALA A 301 2.25 -7.29 11.92
N ILE A 302 3.30 -6.51 11.64
CA ILE A 302 3.28 -5.04 11.76
C ILE A 302 2.24 -4.45 10.82
N ALA A 303 2.18 -4.91 9.56
CA ALA A 303 1.21 -4.44 8.58
C ALA A 303 -0.24 -4.76 9.00
N ALA A 304 -0.49 -5.97 9.51
CA ALA A 304 -1.79 -6.37 10.04
C ALA A 304 -2.22 -5.50 11.23
N TYR A 305 -1.31 -5.25 12.18
CA TYR A 305 -1.61 -4.42 13.34
C TYR A 305 -1.84 -2.96 12.95
N ALA A 306 -0.97 -2.35 12.13
CA ALA A 306 -1.13 -0.97 11.70
C ALA A 306 -2.46 -0.73 10.96
N ALA A 307 -2.88 -1.69 10.13
CA ALA A 307 -4.16 -1.63 9.43
C ALA A 307 -5.38 -1.74 10.37
N SER A 308 -5.22 -2.32 11.55
CA SER A 308 -6.30 -2.53 12.53
C SER A 308 -6.51 -1.35 13.48
N GLN A 309 -5.71 -0.28 13.39
CA GLN A 309 -5.76 0.87 14.29
C GLN A 309 -6.70 1.98 13.84
#